data_119b8c63e0170b4dc6a6c6dfa8e054cf
#
_entry.id   119b8c63e0170b4dc6a6c6dfa8e054cf
#
_cell.length_a   1.000
_cell.length_b   1.000
_cell.length_c   1.000
_cell.angle_alpha   90.00
_cell.angle_beta   90.00
_cell.angle_gamma   90.00
#
_symmetry.space_group_name_H-M   'P 1'
#
loop_
_entity.id
_entity.type
_entity.pdbx_description
1 polymer ?
#
loop_
_entity_poly.entity_id
_entity_poly.type
_entity_poly.pdbx_seq_one_letter_code
_entity_poly.pdbx_strand_id
1 'polypeptide(L)'
;MEGRWIGRWHSDYNQHNGVLRCLLMKKEGSTYFTRFHAKYKWGLLTISYPYDMDMTITQNGAKYEFTGEADLGKLAGGVYQYNGTGTTNRIDINYRADKDHGTFKLERPEDSE
;
A
#
# COMPACT_ATOMS: atom_id res chain seq x y z
N MET A 1 12.55 -0.46 7.18
CA MET A 1 11.36 -0.35 6.32
C MET A 1 11.67 -0.42 4.84
N GLU A 2 12.85 0.01 4.43
CA GLU A 2 13.20 -0.03 3.01
C GLU A 2 13.17 -1.43 2.42
N GLY A 3 12.93 -1.50 1.10
CA GLY A 3 12.94 -2.72 0.34
C GLY A 3 11.56 -3.15 -0.11
N ARG A 4 11.44 -4.44 -0.42
CA ARG A 4 10.25 -5.00 -1.03
C ARG A 4 9.35 -5.64 0.01
N TRP A 5 8.04 -5.48 -0.22
CA TRP A 5 6.99 -6.04 0.59
C TRP A 5 5.96 -6.69 -0.31
N ILE A 6 5.31 -7.74 0.17
CA ILE A 6 4.29 -8.45 -0.59
C ILE A 6 3.11 -8.78 0.32
N GLY A 7 1.93 -8.75 -0.23
CA GLY A 7 0.73 -9.09 0.51
C GLY A 7 -0.52 -8.97 -0.35
N ARG A 8 -1.57 -8.46 0.26
CA ARG A 8 -2.86 -8.37 -0.39
C ARG A 8 -3.55 -7.05 -0.05
N TRP A 9 -4.35 -6.59 -1.01
CA TRP A 9 -5.28 -5.49 -0.77
C TRP A 9 -6.70 -6.04 -0.76
N HIS A 10 -7.56 -5.36 -0.01
CA HIS A 10 -8.97 -5.73 0.09
C HIS A 10 -9.79 -4.45 0.17
N SER A 11 -10.82 -4.34 -0.68
CA SER A 11 -11.77 -3.25 -0.63
C SER A 11 -12.99 -3.66 0.18
N ASP A 12 -13.30 -2.88 1.21
CA ASP A 12 -14.51 -3.08 2.00
C ASP A 12 -15.73 -2.48 1.31
N TYR A 13 -15.50 -1.65 0.30
CA TYR A 13 -16.56 -0.99 -0.45
C TYR A 13 -17.24 -1.94 -1.46
N ASN A 14 -16.43 -2.71 -2.19
CA ASN A 14 -16.95 -3.59 -3.26
C ASN A 14 -16.50 -5.04 -3.13
N GLN A 15 -15.76 -5.39 -2.06
CA GLN A 15 -15.25 -6.73 -1.77
C GLN A 15 -14.21 -7.24 -2.77
N HIS A 16 -13.72 -6.39 -3.67
CA HIS A 16 -12.61 -6.77 -4.54
C HIS A 16 -11.33 -6.92 -3.73
N ASN A 17 -10.45 -7.77 -4.18
CA ASN A 17 -9.16 -8.00 -3.51
C ASN A 17 -8.14 -8.52 -4.53
N GLY A 18 -6.88 -8.53 -4.12
CA GLY A 18 -5.84 -9.03 -4.99
C GLY A 18 -4.47 -8.99 -4.34
N VAL A 19 -3.48 -9.42 -5.09
CA VAL A 19 -2.09 -9.37 -4.67
C VAL A 19 -1.61 -7.91 -4.71
N LEU A 20 -0.82 -7.54 -3.71
CA LEU A 20 -0.21 -6.22 -3.64
C LEU A 20 1.29 -6.36 -3.42
N ARG A 21 2.06 -5.67 -4.23
CA ARG A 21 3.50 -5.54 -4.03
C ARG A 21 3.82 -4.10 -3.70
N CYS A 22 4.81 -3.89 -2.86
CA CYS A 22 5.20 -2.57 -2.42
C CYS A 22 6.72 -2.47 -2.37
N LEU A 23 7.24 -1.34 -2.84
CA LEU A 23 8.65 -0.99 -2.71
C LEU A 23 8.73 0.30 -1.92
N LEU A 24 9.53 0.28 -0.86
CA LEU A 24 9.78 1.45 -0.02
C LEU A 24 11.25 1.86 -0.16
N MET A 25 11.51 3.11 -0.50
CA MET A 25 12.85 3.68 -0.61
C MET A 25 12.92 4.99 0.15
N LYS A 26 13.78 5.05 1.14
CA LYS A 26 13.94 6.26 1.95
C LYS A 26 14.46 7.40 1.10
N LYS A 27 13.83 8.56 1.19
CA LYS A 27 14.26 9.80 0.54
C LYS A 27 15.05 10.62 1.54
N GLU A 28 14.37 11.42 2.35
CA GLU A 28 15.03 12.17 3.41
C GLU A 28 14.06 12.29 4.59
N GLY A 29 14.63 12.36 5.79
CA GLY A 29 13.83 12.42 7.01
C GLY A 29 12.90 11.25 7.14
N SER A 30 11.61 11.53 7.28
CA SER A 30 10.56 10.51 7.44
C SER A 30 9.85 10.19 6.13
N THR A 31 10.30 10.73 5.01
CA THR A 31 9.65 10.54 3.72
C THR A 31 10.24 9.34 2.99
N TYR A 32 9.36 8.47 2.50
CA TYR A 32 9.73 7.30 1.72
C TYR A 32 9.03 7.36 0.37
N PHE A 33 9.82 7.23 -0.70
CA PHE A 33 9.24 6.94 -2.01
C PHE A 33 8.60 5.55 -1.94
N THR A 34 7.36 5.46 -2.39
CA THR A 34 6.57 4.23 -2.28
C THR A 34 6.00 3.89 -3.65
N ARG A 35 6.26 2.68 -4.10
CA ARG A 35 5.62 2.15 -5.31
C ARG A 35 4.74 0.98 -4.93
N PHE A 36 3.46 1.11 -5.23
CA PHE A 36 2.51 0.02 -5.08
C PHE A 36 2.21 -0.59 -6.44
N HIS A 37 2.03 -1.89 -6.46
CA HIS A 37 1.61 -2.61 -7.64
C HIS A 37 0.49 -3.55 -7.23
N ALA A 38 -0.74 -3.15 -7.52
CA ALA A 38 -1.94 -3.92 -7.20
C ALA A 38 -2.35 -4.76 -8.39
N LYS A 39 -2.77 -5.98 -8.14
CA LYS A 39 -3.32 -6.87 -9.16
C LYS A 39 -4.69 -7.35 -8.72
N TYR A 40 -5.60 -7.47 -9.68
CA TYR A 40 -6.90 -8.08 -9.43
C TYR A 40 -7.39 -8.76 -10.68
N LYS A 41 -8.32 -9.69 -10.51
CA LYS A 41 -8.91 -10.41 -11.63
C LYS A 41 -10.29 -9.85 -11.96
N TRP A 42 -10.52 -9.68 -13.25
CA TRP A 42 -11.83 -9.33 -13.77
C TRP A 42 -12.19 -10.33 -14.87
N GLY A 43 -13.05 -11.30 -14.50
CA GLY A 43 -13.32 -12.43 -15.37
C GLY A 43 -12.05 -13.26 -15.59
N LEU A 44 -11.65 -13.44 -16.85
CA LEU A 44 -10.44 -14.17 -17.21
C LEU A 44 -9.21 -13.27 -17.30
N LEU A 45 -9.37 -11.97 -17.10
CA LEU A 45 -8.28 -11.01 -17.24
C LEU A 45 -7.66 -10.70 -15.89
N THR A 46 -6.33 -10.58 -15.87
CA THR A 46 -5.60 -10.04 -14.74
C THR A 46 -5.26 -8.59 -15.03
N ILE A 47 -5.74 -7.69 -14.17
CA ILE A 47 -5.50 -6.26 -14.31
C ILE A 47 -4.41 -5.86 -13.34
N SER A 48 -3.46 -5.06 -13.82
CA SER A 48 -2.29 -4.62 -13.09
C SER A 48 -2.36 -3.11 -12.95
N TYR A 49 -2.20 -2.59 -11.73
CA TYR A 49 -2.27 -1.16 -11.47
C TYR A 49 -1.09 -0.70 -10.63
N PRO A 50 -0.02 -0.22 -11.27
CA PRO A 50 1.10 0.36 -10.54
C PRO A 50 0.88 1.85 -10.29
N TYR A 51 1.29 2.35 -9.12
CA TYR A 51 1.33 3.79 -8.87
C TYR A 51 2.36 4.13 -7.80
N ASP A 52 2.82 5.37 -7.84
CA ASP A 52 3.86 5.88 -6.96
C ASP A 52 3.29 6.98 -6.06
N MET A 53 3.79 7.07 -4.86
CA MET A 53 3.45 8.12 -3.91
C MET A 53 4.57 8.28 -2.90
N ASP A 54 4.53 9.37 -2.13
CA ASP A 54 5.38 9.53 -0.96
C ASP A 54 4.59 9.15 0.28
N MET A 55 5.22 8.38 1.16
CA MET A 55 4.65 7.96 2.43
C MET A 55 5.50 8.53 3.55
N THR A 56 4.86 9.04 4.59
CA THR A 56 5.56 9.44 5.81
C THR A 56 5.57 8.25 6.76
N ILE A 57 6.75 7.84 7.17
CA ILE A 57 6.92 6.71 8.09
C ILE A 57 7.74 7.18 9.28
N THR A 58 7.15 7.10 10.47
CA THR A 58 7.81 7.46 11.72
C THR A 58 7.92 6.24 12.61
N GLN A 59 8.99 6.19 13.39
CA GLN A 59 9.25 5.08 14.29
C GLN A 59 9.02 5.50 15.73
N ASN A 60 8.31 4.67 16.48
CA ASN A 60 8.10 4.84 17.90
C ASN A 60 8.36 3.51 18.59
N GLY A 61 9.59 3.34 19.11
CA GLY A 61 10.02 2.06 19.63
C GLY A 61 10.13 1.01 18.53
N ALA A 62 9.49 -0.13 18.74
CA ALA A 62 9.47 -1.22 17.76
C ALA A 62 8.34 -1.06 16.73
N LYS A 63 7.56 0.02 16.84
CA LYS A 63 6.39 0.26 15.99
C LYS A 63 6.67 1.37 15.00
N TYR A 64 6.18 1.20 13.79
CA TYR A 64 6.23 2.22 12.74
C TYR A 64 4.81 2.70 12.45
N GLU A 65 4.66 4.01 12.19
CA GLU A 65 3.39 4.62 11.83
C GLU A 65 3.49 5.18 10.43
N PHE A 66 2.46 4.91 9.62
CA PHE A 66 2.41 5.25 8.21
C PHE A 66 1.29 6.24 7.95
N THR A 67 1.60 7.32 7.24
CA THR A 67 0.59 8.24 6.72
C THR A 67 0.95 8.64 5.31
N GLY A 68 -0.06 8.85 4.47
CA GLY A 68 0.18 9.29 3.11
C GLY A 68 -1.09 9.69 2.40
N GLU A 69 -0.92 10.32 1.25
CA GLU A 69 -2.00 10.75 0.40
C GLU A 69 -1.57 10.62 -1.05
N ALA A 70 -2.44 10.10 -1.89
CA ALA A 70 -2.15 9.95 -3.31
C ALA A 70 -3.40 10.31 -4.12
N ASP A 71 -3.21 11.13 -5.15
CA ASP A 71 -4.27 11.43 -6.10
C ASP A 71 -4.14 10.47 -7.28
N LEU A 72 -5.06 9.52 -7.37
CA LEU A 72 -5.05 8.50 -8.41
C LEU A 72 -5.88 8.90 -9.63
N GLY A 73 -6.43 10.11 -9.63
CA GLY A 73 -7.25 10.62 -10.72
C GLY A 73 -8.71 10.22 -10.58
N LYS A 74 -9.58 10.94 -11.26
CA LYS A 74 -11.04 10.75 -11.13
C LYS A 74 -11.50 9.35 -11.52
N LEU A 75 -10.87 8.75 -12.52
CA LEU A 75 -11.26 7.43 -12.99
C LEU A 75 -10.88 6.31 -12.00
N ALA A 76 -9.89 6.55 -11.16
CA ALA A 76 -9.44 5.57 -10.18
C ALA A 76 -9.91 5.89 -8.76
N GLY A 77 -10.86 6.83 -8.59
CA GLY A 77 -11.46 7.12 -7.30
C GLY A 77 -11.01 8.41 -6.63
N GLY A 78 -10.11 9.17 -7.27
CA GLY A 78 -9.67 10.48 -6.78
C GLY A 78 -8.54 10.39 -5.76
N VAL A 79 -8.65 11.17 -4.69
CA VAL A 79 -7.61 11.24 -3.65
C VAL A 79 -7.80 10.14 -2.62
N TYR A 80 -6.74 9.38 -2.38
CA TYR A 80 -6.71 8.33 -1.37
C TYR A 80 -5.86 8.77 -0.18
N GLN A 81 -6.34 8.49 1.02
CA GLN A 81 -5.61 8.70 2.25
C GLN A 81 -5.24 7.37 2.87
N TYR A 82 -4.01 7.29 3.38
CA TYR A 82 -3.45 6.07 3.94
C TYR A 82 -3.03 6.30 5.38
N ASN A 83 -3.39 5.37 6.24
CA ASN A 83 -2.96 5.34 7.64
C ASN A 83 -2.66 3.92 8.03
N GLY A 84 -1.57 3.69 8.72
CA GLY A 84 -1.26 2.33 9.12
C GLY A 84 -0.18 2.25 10.18
N THR A 85 0.11 1.02 10.52
CA THR A 85 1.15 0.68 11.48
C THR A 85 1.92 -0.52 10.97
N GLY A 86 3.14 -0.70 11.49
CA GLY A 86 3.92 -1.85 11.11
C GLY A 86 5.04 -2.14 12.07
N THR A 87 5.67 -3.27 11.82
CA THR A 87 6.90 -3.71 12.46
C THR A 87 7.93 -3.93 11.38
N THR A 88 9.08 -4.49 11.70
CA THR A 88 10.09 -4.82 10.69
C THR A 88 9.65 -5.93 9.75
N ASN A 89 8.59 -6.68 10.09
CA ASN A 89 8.15 -7.85 9.32
C ASN A 89 6.75 -7.71 8.73
N ARG A 90 5.97 -6.74 9.19
CA ARG A 90 4.55 -6.66 8.82
C ARG A 90 4.10 -5.22 8.74
N ILE A 91 3.26 -4.92 7.75
CA ILE A 91 2.62 -3.61 7.56
C ILE A 91 1.12 -3.82 7.41
N ASP A 92 0.34 -3.06 8.15
CA ASP A 92 -1.12 -3.00 8.04
C ASP A 92 -1.51 -1.56 7.78
N ILE A 93 -2.11 -1.28 6.62
CA ILE A 93 -2.52 0.05 6.21
C ILE A 93 -4.01 0.05 5.90
N ASN A 94 -4.69 1.10 6.34
CA ASN A 94 -6.06 1.39 5.93
C ASN A 94 -6.01 2.49 4.88
N TYR A 95 -6.79 2.33 3.81
CA TYR A 95 -6.92 3.38 2.80
C TYR A 95 -8.36 3.82 2.69
N ARG A 96 -8.55 5.08 2.33
CA ARG A 96 -9.88 5.67 2.17
C ARG A 96 -9.89 6.69 1.04
N ALA A 97 -10.90 6.60 0.21
CA ALA A 97 -11.25 7.59 -0.81
C ALA A 97 -12.76 7.78 -0.78
N ASP A 98 -13.30 8.67 -1.60
CA ASP A 98 -14.75 8.94 -1.62
C ASP A 98 -15.57 7.70 -1.96
N LYS A 99 -15.07 6.86 -2.86
CA LYS A 99 -15.81 5.71 -3.37
C LYS A 99 -15.06 4.40 -3.23
N ASP A 100 -14.14 4.34 -2.29
CA ASP A 100 -13.42 3.11 -1.99
C ASP A 100 -12.76 3.25 -0.62
N HIS A 101 -12.68 2.15 0.10
CA HIS A 101 -11.92 2.07 1.34
C HIS A 101 -11.62 0.60 1.62
N GLY A 102 -10.53 0.37 2.32
CA GLY A 102 -10.12 -1.00 2.59
C GLY A 102 -8.78 -1.07 3.28
N THR A 103 -8.10 -2.18 3.06
CA THR A 103 -6.87 -2.49 3.77
C THR A 103 -5.79 -3.01 2.84
N PHE A 104 -4.54 -2.71 3.21
CA PHE A 104 -3.34 -3.34 2.67
C PHE A 104 -2.69 -4.11 3.81
N LYS A 105 -2.38 -5.38 3.58
CA LYS A 105 -1.64 -6.20 4.54
C LYS A 105 -0.42 -6.76 3.84
N LEU A 106 0.75 -6.38 4.33
CA LEU A 106 2.02 -6.68 3.68
C LEU A 106 2.97 -7.36 4.65
N GLU A 107 3.81 -8.22 4.10
CA GLU A 107 4.87 -8.91 4.82
C GLU A 107 6.14 -8.84 3.99
N ARG A 108 7.27 -9.14 4.62
CA ARG A 108 8.50 -9.30 3.87
C ARG A 108 8.39 -10.53 2.96
N PRO A 109 8.83 -10.43 1.70
CA PRO A 109 8.87 -11.61 0.84
C PRO A 109 9.91 -12.60 1.38
N GLU A 110 9.70 -13.87 1.05
CA GLU A 110 10.69 -14.89 1.36
C GLU A 110 11.95 -14.69 0.53
N ASP A 111 13.08 -15.26 0.99
CA ASP A 111 14.37 -15.08 0.33
C ASP A 111 14.36 -15.55 -1.14
N SER A 112 13.52 -16.50 -1.46
CA SER A 112 13.37 -17.02 -2.82
C SER A 112 12.50 -16.12 -3.72
N GLU A 113 11.87 -15.14 -3.16
CA GLU A 113 11.01 -14.18 -3.86
C GLU A 113 11.82 -13.06 -4.63
#